data_41f994a256fd1f0a26935980d3b710ea
#
_entry.id   41f994a256fd1f0a26935980d3b710ea
#
_cell.length_a   1.000
_cell.length_b   1.000
_cell.length_c   1.000
_cell.angle_alpha   90.00
_cell.angle_beta   90.00
_cell.angle_gamma   90.00
#
_symmetry.space_group_name_H-M   'P 1'
#
loop_
_entity.id
_entity.type
_entity.pdbx_description
1 polymer ?
#
loop_
_entity_poly.entity_id
_entity_poly.type
_entity_poly.pdbx_seq_one_letter_code
_entity_poly.pdbx_strand_id
1 'polypeptide(L)'
;MRTLLGLMLNVVLLSSAQAFDTPLEDYHKVPGVSGNLLSVGSDTLAGMTTLWVEEFKSLYPNINAQVQASGSSTAPPALTEQTAQFGPMSRPMRLRELEAFERAHGYKPTALRVAIDAIGIFVHQDNPVEGLNFPQLDAIFSATLRCGAKGFAGNWTDLGIEAGWAKRNIQLFGRNSVSGTYGYFKKNALCGGDFKNRVNEQPGSASVVQSVASTISGIGYSGVGYRVAGVRLVPIAKEGTNYIQPTRKNIVTGVYPLSRYLYVYVNKHPSRPLSPIEAEFIRFIYSAQGQALVEKDGYVPITREFAQNELSKIGL
;
A
#
# COMPACT_ATOMS: atom_id res chain seq x y z
N MET A 1 -24.49 60.27 43.17
CA MET A 1 -23.22 59.74 42.69
C MET A 1 -23.40 58.21 42.47
N ARG A 2 -23.60 57.79 41.22
CA ARG A 2 -23.72 56.36 40.81
C ARG A 2 -22.57 56.07 39.86
N THR A 3 -21.60 55.36 40.34
CA THR A 3 -20.45 54.89 39.55
C THR A 3 -20.89 53.64 38.75
N LEU A 4 -20.87 53.76 37.41
CA LEU A 4 -21.01 52.65 36.48
C LEU A 4 -19.60 51.99 36.32
N LEU A 5 -19.53 50.69 36.66
CA LEU A 5 -18.37 49.85 36.43
C LEU A 5 -18.57 49.16 35.09
N GLY A 6 -17.80 49.58 34.08
CA GLY A 6 -17.82 48.94 32.74
C GLY A 6 -17.00 47.66 32.72
N LEU A 7 -17.63 46.55 32.45
CA LEU A 7 -16.99 45.24 32.25
C LEU A 7 -16.52 45.15 30.79
N MET A 8 -15.22 45.23 30.53
CA MET A 8 -14.64 44.93 29.23
C MET A 8 -14.55 43.41 29.04
N LEU A 9 -15.34 42.91 28.14
CA LEU A 9 -15.28 41.51 27.71
C LEU A 9 -14.21 41.35 26.63
N ASN A 10 -13.04 40.81 27.00
CA ASN A 10 -11.99 40.42 26.04
C ASN A 10 -12.43 39.15 25.31
N VAL A 11 -12.89 39.30 24.07
CA VAL A 11 -13.12 38.17 23.15
C VAL A 11 -11.75 37.77 22.59
N VAL A 12 -11.17 36.71 23.11
CA VAL A 12 -10.00 36.04 22.51
C VAL A 12 -10.51 35.25 21.30
N LEU A 13 -10.33 35.80 20.12
CA LEU A 13 -10.50 35.09 18.85
C LEU A 13 -9.39 34.03 18.76
N LEU A 14 -9.72 32.79 19.14
CA LEU A 14 -8.92 31.62 18.79
C LEU A 14 -9.02 31.43 17.28
N SER A 15 -8.07 31.99 16.54
CA SER A 15 -7.82 31.65 15.15
C SER A 15 -7.39 30.19 15.13
N SER A 16 -8.31 29.28 14.79
CA SER A 16 -7.95 27.94 14.36
C SER A 16 -7.18 28.08 13.04
N ALA A 17 -5.83 28.13 13.14
CA ALA A 17 -4.98 27.97 11.99
C ALA A 17 -5.30 26.58 11.40
N GLN A 18 -6.08 26.54 10.32
CA GLN A 18 -6.11 25.40 9.43
C GLN A 18 -4.67 25.29 8.93
N ALA A 19 -3.98 24.24 9.35
CA ALA A 19 -2.71 23.88 8.76
C ALA A 19 -2.99 23.54 7.30
N PHE A 20 -2.79 24.50 6.41
CA PHE A 20 -2.73 24.25 4.97
C PHE A 20 -1.54 23.32 4.77
N ASP A 21 -1.83 22.14 4.25
CA ASP A 21 -0.80 21.16 3.89
C ASP A 21 0.16 21.86 2.90
N THR A 22 1.37 22.20 3.35
CA THR A 22 2.33 22.93 2.53
C THR A 22 2.66 22.05 1.31
N PRO A 23 2.58 22.58 0.07
CA PRO A 23 2.89 21.81 -1.12
C PRO A 23 4.28 21.18 -1.05
N LEU A 24 4.42 19.97 -1.62
CA LEU A 24 5.72 19.36 -1.82
C LEU A 24 6.61 20.24 -2.70
N GLU A 25 7.92 20.16 -2.50
CA GLU A 25 8.88 20.88 -3.33
C GLU A 25 8.98 20.26 -4.73
N ASP A 26 9.20 21.11 -5.72
CA ASP A 26 9.47 20.67 -7.08
C ASP A 26 10.84 19.99 -7.16
N TYR A 27 10.96 18.98 -8.01
CA TYR A 27 12.25 18.38 -8.31
C TYR A 27 13.05 19.27 -9.26
N HIS A 28 14.26 19.59 -8.85
CA HIS A 28 15.21 20.36 -9.69
C HIS A 28 16.34 19.44 -10.15
N LYS A 29 16.46 19.27 -11.48
CA LYS A 29 17.49 18.46 -12.10
C LYS A 29 18.89 18.96 -11.74
N VAL A 30 19.79 18.06 -11.34
CA VAL A 30 21.20 18.34 -11.06
C VAL A 30 22.10 17.67 -12.11
N PRO A 31 23.29 18.22 -12.42
CA PRO A 31 24.21 17.60 -13.38
C PRO A 31 24.88 16.35 -12.80
N GLY A 32 25.43 15.50 -13.69
CA GLY A 32 26.28 14.36 -13.29
C GLY A 32 25.54 13.09 -12.84
N VAL A 33 24.23 13.02 -13.01
CA VAL A 33 23.44 11.82 -12.71
C VAL A 33 23.44 10.87 -13.88
N SER A 34 24.02 9.69 -13.71
CA SER A 34 24.09 8.61 -14.68
C SER A 34 24.35 7.26 -14.00
N GLY A 35 24.22 6.17 -14.74
CA GLY A 35 24.49 4.81 -14.25
C GLY A 35 23.28 3.89 -14.28
N ASN A 36 23.32 2.81 -13.50
CA ASN A 36 22.26 1.83 -13.42
C ASN A 36 21.29 2.15 -12.29
N LEU A 37 19.98 1.99 -12.56
CA LEU A 37 18.88 2.07 -11.61
C LEU A 37 18.12 0.75 -11.66
N LEU A 38 18.38 -0.13 -10.71
CA LEU A 38 17.79 -1.47 -10.66
C LEU A 38 16.81 -1.56 -9.49
N SER A 39 15.56 -1.86 -9.82
CA SER A 39 14.47 -2.01 -8.84
C SER A 39 13.90 -3.42 -8.91
N VAL A 40 13.92 -4.14 -7.78
CA VAL A 40 13.39 -5.51 -7.67
C VAL A 40 12.45 -5.59 -6.48
N GLY A 41 11.18 -5.97 -6.70
CA GLY A 41 10.27 -6.07 -5.56
C GLY A 41 8.79 -6.24 -5.92
N SER A 42 7.98 -5.44 -5.25
CA SER A 42 6.53 -5.58 -5.19
C SER A 42 5.82 -5.29 -6.52
N ASP A 43 5.00 -6.23 -6.97
CA ASP A 43 4.04 -6.02 -8.05
C ASP A 43 3.00 -4.92 -7.70
N THR A 44 2.62 -4.79 -6.44
CA THR A 44 1.69 -3.72 -6.02
C THR A 44 2.20 -2.33 -6.40
N LEU A 45 3.52 -2.11 -6.37
CA LEU A 45 4.16 -0.85 -6.74
C LEU A 45 4.62 -0.82 -8.21
N ALA A 46 4.32 -1.85 -9.01
CA ALA A 46 4.85 -1.96 -10.38
C ALA A 46 4.53 -0.75 -11.24
N GLY A 47 3.27 -0.33 -11.30
CA GLY A 47 2.82 0.84 -12.07
C GLY A 47 3.53 2.11 -11.62
N MET A 48 3.46 2.40 -10.32
CA MET A 48 4.09 3.57 -9.71
C MET A 48 5.61 3.60 -9.92
N THR A 49 6.30 2.46 -9.70
CA THR A 49 7.75 2.38 -9.90
C THR A 49 8.12 2.59 -11.38
N THR A 50 7.34 2.04 -12.31
CA THR A 50 7.54 2.25 -13.74
C THR A 50 7.36 3.72 -14.12
N LEU A 51 6.29 4.37 -13.65
CA LEU A 51 6.05 5.80 -13.88
C LEU A 51 7.20 6.66 -13.34
N TRP A 52 7.68 6.39 -12.13
CA TRP A 52 8.83 7.11 -11.57
C TRP A 52 10.09 6.93 -12.40
N VAL A 53 10.37 5.70 -12.82
CA VAL A 53 11.57 5.39 -13.63
C VAL A 53 11.50 6.03 -15.02
N GLU A 54 10.34 5.97 -15.68
CA GLU A 54 10.14 6.59 -17.00
C GLU A 54 10.31 8.11 -16.95
N GLU A 55 9.67 8.78 -15.96
CA GLU A 55 9.80 10.22 -15.81
C GLU A 55 11.23 10.62 -15.41
N PHE A 56 11.86 9.90 -14.47
CA PHE A 56 13.23 10.15 -14.08
C PHE A 56 14.21 9.94 -15.25
N LYS A 57 13.98 8.93 -16.10
CA LYS A 57 14.76 8.69 -17.31
C LYS A 57 14.58 9.80 -18.35
N SER A 58 13.42 10.44 -18.43
CA SER A 58 13.22 11.61 -19.31
C SER A 58 14.09 12.79 -18.89
N LEU A 59 14.31 12.96 -17.57
CA LEU A 59 15.21 13.96 -17.01
C LEU A 59 16.69 13.60 -17.21
N TYR A 60 17.02 12.29 -17.14
CA TYR A 60 18.39 11.76 -17.20
C TYR A 60 18.50 10.64 -18.24
N PRO A 61 18.61 10.97 -19.53
CA PRO A 61 18.61 9.96 -20.61
C PRO A 61 19.76 8.94 -20.57
N ASN A 62 20.83 9.26 -19.86
CA ASN A 62 22.01 8.39 -19.73
C ASN A 62 21.92 7.36 -18.60
N ILE A 63 20.76 7.21 -17.95
CA ILE A 63 20.54 6.13 -16.99
C ILE A 63 20.06 4.86 -17.68
N ASN A 64 20.57 3.72 -17.22
CA ASN A 64 20.07 2.39 -17.59
C ASN A 64 19.17 1.88 -16.48
N ALA A 65 17.86 1.85 -16.70
CA ALA A 65 16.89 1.50 -15.69
C ALA A 65 16.21 0.16 -15.97
N GLN A 66 16.06 -0.66 -14.91
CA GLN A 66 15.35 -1.94 -14.96
C GLN A 66 14.42 -2.07 -13.76
N VAL A 67 13.17 -2.52 -14.00
CA VAL A 67 12.16 -2.77 -13.00
C VAL A 67 11.71 -4.22 -13.08
N GLN A 68 11.86 -4.97 -11.99
CA GLN A 68 11.37 -6.33 -11.82
C GLN A 68 10.36 -6.39 -10.67
N ALA A 69 9.09 -6.61 -11.00
CA ALA A 69 7.97 -6.53 -10.07
C ALA A 69 7.39 -7.92 -9.77
N SER A 70 8.19 -8.85 -9.26
CA SER A 70 7.80 -10.24 -9.02
C SER A 70 7.16 -10.52 -7.66
N GLY A 71 7.14 -9.51 -6.76
CA GLY A 71 6.56 -9.58 -5.43
C GLY A 71 7.51 -9.11 -4.33
N SER A 72 6.96 -8.61 -3.22
CA SER A 72 7.76 -8.00 -2.15
C SER A 72 8.85 -8.91 -1.57
N SER A 73 8.67 -10.23 -1.63
CA SER A 73 9.65 -11.17 -1.08
C SER A 73 10.92 -11.29 -1.92
N THR A 74 10.96 -10.72 -3.13
CA THR A 74 12.18 -10.68 -3.97
C THR A 74 13.09 -9.49 -3.64
N ALA A 75 12.57 -8.44 -3.01
CA ALA A 75 13.34 -7.26 -2.67
C ALA A 75 14.45 -7.53 -1.63
N PRO A 76 14.19 -8.22 -0.49
CA PRO A 76 15.22 -8.44 0.52
C PRO A 76 16.47 -9.17 -0.01
N PRO A 77 16.38 -10.32 -0.70
CA PRO A 77 17.58 -10.97 -1.25
C PRO A 77 18.27 -10.10 -2.31
N ALA A 78 17.53 -9.41 -3.19
CA ALA A 78 18.15 -8.56 -4.21
C ALA A 78 18.95 -7.40 -3.60
N LEU A 79 18.47 -6.79 -2.52
CA LEU A 79 19.19 -5.76 -1.78
C LEU A 79 20.39 -6.35 -1.00
N THR A 80 20.24 -7.55 -0.42
CA THR A 80 21.31 -8.22 0.33
C THR A 80 22.47 -8.59 -0.59
N GLU A 81 22.17 -9.13 -1.77
CA GLU A 81 23.17 -9.51 -2.79
C GLU A 81 23.61 -8.31 -3.67
N GLN A 82 23.10 -7.10 -3.40
CA GLN A 82 23.40 -5.88 -4.17
C GLN A 82 23.10 -6.00 -5.66
N THR A 83 22.16 -6.86 -6.04
CA THR A 83 21.67 -7.00 -7.42
C THR A 83 20.58 -5.98 -7.75
N ALA A 84 20.11 -5.22 -6.76
CA ALA A 84 19.21 -4.08 -6.93
C ALA A 84 19.60 -2.97 -5.95
N GLN A 85 19.40 -1.70 -6.35
CA GLN A 85 19.54 -0.54 -5.48
C GLN A 85 18.23 -0.25 -4.72
N PHE A 86 17.09 -0.55 -5.33
CA PHE A 86 15.78 -0.24 -4.79
C PHE A 86 14.94 -1.51 -4.62
N GLY A 87 14.37 -1.65 -3.43
CA GLY A 87 13.49 -2.77 -3.07
C GLY A 87 12.06 -2.29 -2.74
N PRO A 88 11.17 -2.07 -3.75
CA PRO A 88 9.78 -1.75 -3.49
C PRO A 88 9.07 -2.88 -2.75
N MET A 89 8.34 -2.55 -1.69
CA MET A 89 7.60 -3.53 -0.88
C MET A 89 6.24 -3.00 -0.44
N SER A 90 5.22 -3.83 -0.50
CA SER A 90 3.86 -3.53 -0.03
C SER A 90 3.57 -4.07 1.38
N ARG A 91 4.62 -4.37 2.12
CA ARG A 91 4.67 -4.71 3.53
C ARG A 91 6.05 -4.36 4.11
N PRO A 92 6.20 -4.19 5.43
CA PRO A 92 7.52 -4.17 6.04
C PRO A 92 8.31 -5.46 5.78
N MET A 93 9.63 -5.37 5.75
CA MET A 93 10.48 -6.56 5.80
C MET A 93 10.18 -7.37 7.07
N ARG A 94 10.21 -8.70 6.94
CA ARG A 94 10.07 -9.62 8.08
C ARG A 94 11.37 -9.62 8.89
N LEU A 95 11.29 -9.99 10.15
CA LEU A 95 12.47 -10.04 11.02
C LEU A 95 13.62 -10.84 10.38
N ARG A 96 13.35 -12.04 9.88
CA ARG A 96 14.33 -12.88 9.20
C ARG A 96 14.99 -12.24 7.96
N GLU A 97 14.24 -11.38 7.25
CA GLU A 97 14.72 -10.65 6.06
C GLU A 97 15.67 -9.51 6.49
N LEU A 98 15.31 -8.80 7.58
CA LEU A 98 16.18 -7.79 8.19
C LEU A 98 17.47 -8.40 8.75
N GLU A 99 17.37 -9.52 9.48
CA GLU A 99 18.53 -10.22 10.06
C GLU A 99 19.47 -10.78 8.98
N ALA A 100 18.92 -11.27 7.86
CA ALA A 100 19.74 -11.74 6.73
C ALA A 100 20.54 -10.60 6.12
N PHE A 101 19.91 -9.45 5.91
CA PHE A 101 20.58 -8.26 5.41
C PHE A 101 21.64 -7.75 6.42
N GLU A 102 21.28 -7.67 7.72
CA GLU A 102 22.18 -7.20 8.77
C GLU A 102 23.41 -8.11 8.93
N ARG A 103 23.25 -9.43 8.79
CA ARG A 103 24.42 -10.36 8.78
C ARG A 103 25.36 -10.12 7.60
N ALA A 104 24.82 -9.76 6.43
CA ALA A 104 25.63 -9.52 5.23
C ALA A 104 26.37 -8.17 5.26
N HIS A 105 25.75 -7.16 5.85
CA HIS A 105 26.22 -5.77 5.74
C HIS A 105 26.69 -5.14 7.05
N GLY A 106 26.36 -5.72 8.20
CA GLY A 106 26.67 -5.18 9.53
C GLY A 106 25.70 -4.06 9.99
N TYR A 107 24.65 -3.75 9.21
CA TYR A 107 23.63 -2.76 9.52
C TYR A 107 22.32 -3.13 8.81
N LYS A 108 21.20 -2.52 9.23
CA LYS A 108 19.88 -2.77 8.66
C LYS A 108 19.62 -1.94 7.40
N PRO A 109 18.82 -2.45 6.44
CA PRO A 109 18.41 -1.65 5.30
C PRO A 109 17.48 -0.52 5.75
N THR A 110 17.50 0.61 5.04
CA THR A 110 16.62 1.72 5.37
C THR A 110 15.28 1.56 4.65
N ALA A 111 14.20 1.63 5.43
CA ALA A 111 12.82 1.64 4.94
C ALA A 111 12.35 3.07 4.70
N LEU A 112 12.00 3.40 3.47
CA LEU A 112 11.42 4.67 3.07
C LEU A 112 9.94 4.47 2.74
N ARG A 113 9.03 5.15 3.43
CA ARG A 113 7.60 5.10 3.16
C ARG A 113 7.27 6.11 2.05
N VAL A 114 6.81 5.63 0.91
CA VAL A 114 6.70 6.44 -0.31
C VAL A 114 5.27 6.77 -0.72
N ALA A 115 4.29 6.03 -0.22
CA ALA A 115 2.87 6.23 -0.51
C ALA A 115 2.00 5.57 0.56
N ILE A 116 0.72 5.93 0.60
CA ILE A 116 -0.30 5.24 1.41
C ILE A 116 -1.22 4.48 0.46
N ASP A 117 -1.48 3.22 0.81
CA ASP A 117 -2.34 2.28 0.08
C ASP A 117 -3.36 1.66 1.03
N ALA A 118 -4.33 0.97 0.48
CA ALA A 118 -5.20 0.07 1.21
C ALA A 118 -5.44 -1.21 0.40
N ILE A 119 -5.61 -2.33 1.09
CA ILE A 119 -6.12 -3.53 0.45
C ILE A 119 -7.63 -3.44 0.38
N GLY A 120 -8.15 -3.37 -0.86
CA GLY A 120 -9.57 -3.46 -1.16
C GLY A 120 -10.03 -4.90 -1.26
N ILE A 121 -11.27 -5.14 -0.81
CA ILE A 121 -12.01 -6.37 -1.10
C ILE A 121 -12.87 -6.09 -2.32
N PHE A 122 -12.63 -6.83 -3.38
CA PHE A 122 -13.31 -6.69 -4.66
C PHE A 122 -14.32 -7.82 -4.84
N VAL A 123 -15.50 -7.48 -5.32
CA VAL A 123 -16.50 -8.43 -5.82
C VAL A 123 -16.96 -7.97 -7.20
N HIS A 124 -17.59 -8.89 -7.94
CA HIS A 124 -18.26 -8.50 -9.19
C HIS A 124 -19.25 -7.35 -8.95
N GLN A 125 -19.39 -6.45 -9.92
CA GLN A 125 -20.22 -5.24 -9.75
C GLN A 125 -21.67 -5.54 -9.34
N ASP A 126 -22.25 -6.65 -9.81
CA ASP A 126 -23.64 -7.06 -9.52
C ASP A 126 -23.78 -7.83 -8.19
N ASN A 127 -22.69 -8.08 -7.47
CA ASN A 127 -22.76 -8.79 -6.20
C ASN A 127 -23.44 -7.90 -5.13
N PRO A 128 -24.49 -8.37 -4.42
CA PRO A 128 -25.28 -7.55 -3.52
C PRO A 128 -24.69 -7.39 -2.10
N VAL A 129 -23.52 -8.00 -1.77
CA VAL A 129 -22.96 -7.93 -0.41
C VAL A 129 -22.72 -6.47 0.02
N GLU A 130 -23.35 -6.02 1.09
CA GLU A 130 -23.27 -4.62 1.54
C GLU A 130 -21.93 -4.29 2.21
N GLY A 131 -21.36 -5.25 2.97
CA GLY A 131 -20.11 -5.12 3.68
C GLY A 131 -19.65 -6.46 4.23
N LEU A 132 -18.38 -6.53 4.63
CA LEU A 132 -17.78 -7.70 5.25
C LEU A 132 -16.95 -7.30 6.48
N ASN A 133 -16.93 -8.15 7.50
CA ASN A 133 -16.02 -7.99 8.64
C ASN A 133 -14.89 -9.05 8.60
N PHE A 134 -13.89 -8.89 9.47
CA PHE A 134 -12.75 -9.81 9.49
C PHE A 134 -13.14 -11.26 9.79
N PRO A 135 -14.06 -11.57 10.73
CA PRO A 135 -14.58 -12.92 10.87
C PRO A 135 -15.20 -13.48 9.59
N GLN A 136 -15.93 -12.68 8.82
CA GLN A 136 -16.49 -13.10 7.53
C GLN A 136 -15.39 -13.31 6.46
N LEU A 137 -14.41 -12.44 6.38
CA LEU A 137 -13.24 -12.61 5.50
C LEU A 137 -12.44 -13.88 5.88
N ASP A 138 -12.30 -14.15 7.18
CA ASP A 138 -11.69 -15.37 7.69
C ASP A 138 -12.50 -16.61 7.29
N ALA A 139 -13.83 -16.59 7.44
CA ALA A 139 -14.74 -17.65 6.97
C ALA A 139 -14.61 -17.93 5.46
N ILE A 140 -14.43 -16.87 4.65
CA ILE A 140 -14.31 -16.93 3.19
C ILE A 140 -12.95 -17.47 2.77
N PHE A 141 -11.86 -16.90 3.24
CA PHE A 141 -10.51 -17.13 2.72
C PHE A 141 -9.68 -18.11 3.53
N SER A 142 -9.91 -18.24 4.84
CA SER A 142 -9.05 -19.00 5.75
C SER A 142 -9.43 -20.47 5.82
N ALA A 143 -8.41 -21.33 5.95
CA ALA A 143 -8.54 -22.76 6.29
C ALA A 143 -8.43 -23.03 7.80
N THR A 144 -8.03 -22.03 8.61
CA THR A 144 -7.70 -22.20 10.03
C THR A 144 -8.56 -21.35 10.98
N LEU A 145 -9.38 -20.45 10.47
CA LEU A 145 -10.39 -19.64 11.18
C LEU A 145 -9.82 -18.91 12.43
N ARG A 146 -8.66 -18.25 12.31
CA ARG A 146 -7.98 -17.60 13.44
C ARG A 146 -8.50 -16.21 13.78
N CYS A 147 -9.31 -15.63 12.88
CA CYS A 147 -9.82 -14.26 13.02
C CYS A 147 -11.27 -14.18 13.50
N GLY A 148 -11.74 -15.21 14.21
CA GLY A 148 -13.03 -15.21 14.90
C GLY A 148 -14.20 -15.77 14.11
N ALA A 149 -13.97 -16.35 12.93
CA ALA A 149 -15.02 -17.06 12.19
C ALA A 149 -15.49 -18.30 12.97
N LYS A 150 -16.82 -18.49 13.04
CA LYS A 150 -17.43 -19.67 13.70
C LYS A 150 -17.56 -20.88 12.76
N GLY A 151 -17.36 -20.69 11.46
CA GLY A 151 -17.46 -21.71 10.43
C GLY A 151 -16.99 -21.19 9.08
N PHE A 152 -16.88 -22.07 8.10
CA PHE A 152 -16.46 -21.74 6.75
C PHE A 152 -17.63 -21.18 5.93
N ALA A 153 -17.37 -20.16 5.12
CA ALA A 153 -18.28 -19.72 4.08
C ALA A 153 -17.84 -20.30 2.73
N GLY A 154 -18.75 -21.04 2.10
CA GLY A 154 -18.58 -21.64 0.77
C GLY A 154 -19.46 -21.00 -0.27
N ASN A 155 -20.63 -20.55 0.15
CA ASN A 155 -21.66 -19.92 -0.67
C ASN A 155 -21.99 -18.53 -0.13
N TRP A 156 -22.62 -17.71 -0.95
CA TRP A 156 -23.06 -16.38 -0.52
C TRP A 156 -24.19 -16.44 0.53
N THR A 157 -24.96 -17.53 0.61
CA THR A 157 -25.95 -17.76 1.69
C THR A 157 -25.31 -17.84 3.05
N ASP A 158 -24.09 -18.40 3.16
CA ASP A 158 -23.37 -18.51 4.44
C ASP A 158 -23.04 -17.13 5.03
N LEU A 159 -23.18 -16.08 4.21
CA LEU A 159 -22.98 -14.66 4.58
C LEU A 159 -24.30 -13.90 4.71
N GLY A 160 -25.46 -14.59 4.70
CA GLY A 160 -26.77 -13.99 4.82
C GLY A 160 -27.30 -13.35 3.53
N ILE A 161 -26.72 -13.66 2.37
CA ILE A 161 -27.18 -13.15 1.07
C ILE A 161 -28.20 -14.12 0.51
N GLU A 162 -29.42 -13.65 0.32
CA GLU A 162 -30.57 -14.40 -0.19
C GLU A 162 -30.81 -14.18 -1.69
N ALA A 163 -31.89 -14.80 -2.23
CA ALA A 163 -32.32 -14.72 -3.62
C ALA A 163 -31.31 -15.35 -4.63
N GLY A 164 -31.27 -14.89 -5.86
CA GLY A 164 -30.52 -15.52 -6.97
C GLY A 164 -29.00 -15.69 -6.77
N TRP A 165 -28.44 -15.13 -5.73
CA TRP A 165 -27.02 -15.24 -5.33
C TRP A 165 -26.77 -16.38 -4.32
N ALA A 166 -27.78 -16.74 -3.54
CA ALA A 166 -27.67 -17.61 -2.38
C ALA A 166 -26.92 -18.92 -2.64
N LYS A 167 -27.22 -19.59 -3.73
CA LYS A 167 -26.66 -20.91 -4.07
C LYS A 167 -25.37 -20.85 -4.89
N ARG A 168 -24.82 -19.66 -5.16
CA ARG A 168 -23.57 -19.53 -5.91
C ARG A 168 -22.37 -19.77 -5.01
N ASN A 169 -21.52 -20.73 -5.40
CA ASN A 169 -20.23 -20.95 -4.73
C ASN A 169 -19.36 -19.70 -4.87
N ILE A 170 -18.77 -19.28 -3.78
CA ILE A 170 -17.82 -18.16 -3.78
C ILE A 170 -16.54 -18.60 -4.50
N GLN A 171 -16.19 -17.90 -5.58
CA GLN A 171 -14.91 -18.07 -6.28
C GLN A 171 -13.86 -17.14 -5.67
N LEU A 172 -12.77 -17.71 -5.16
CA LEU A 172 -11.75 -16.99 -4.42
C LEU A 172 -10.57 -16.64 -5.31
N PHE A 173 -10.20 -15.35 -5.35
CA PHE A 173 -9.02 -14.87 -6.04
C PHE A 173 -8.09 -14.14 -5.07
N GLY A 174 -6.81 -14.46 -5.12
CA GLY A 174 -5.81 -13.89 -4.24
C GLY A 174 -4.46 -13.81 -4.89
N ARG A 175 -3.46 -13.40 -4.12
CA ARG A 175 -2.08 -13.33 -4.54
C ARG A 175 -1.32 -14.56 -4.08
N ASN A 176 -0.23 -14.87 -4.75
CA ASN A 176 0.71 -15.91 -4.33
C ASN A 176 1.55 -15.49 -3.11
N SER A 177 2.27 -16.43 -2.51
CA SER A 177 3.03 -16.24 -1.27
C SER A 177 4.23 -15.27 -1.37
N VAL A 178 4.70 -14.97 -2.59
CA VAL A 178 5.78 -14.00 -2.84
C VAL A 178 5.28 -12.55 -2.67
N SER A 179 3.97 -12.35 -2.85
CA SER A 179 3.32 -11.05 -2.74
C SER A 179 3.34 -10.49 -1.32
N GLY A 180 3.67 -9.20 -1.20
CA GLY A 180 3.51 -8.47 0.05
C GLY A 180 2.04 -8.28 0.45
N THR A 181 1.15 -8.13 -0.55
CA THR A 181 -0.30 -8.03 -0.33
C THR A 181 -0.87 -9.33 0.25
N TYR A 182 -0.43 -10.50 -0.24
CA TYR A 182 -0.73 -11.79 0.38
C TYR A 182 -0.33 -11.81 1.86
N GLY A 183 0.94 -11.47 2.16
CA GLY A 183 1.44 -11.50 3.53
C GLY A 183 0.73 -10.50 4.46
N TYR A 184 0.41 -9.31 3.96
CA TYR A 184 -0.31 -8.30 4.74
C TYR A 184 -1.76 -8.72 5.02
N PHE A 185 -2.48 -9.21 4.01
CA PHE A 185 -3.85 -9.70 4.16
C PHE A 185 -3.91 -10.89 5.12
N LYS A 186 -3.01 -11.88 4.96
CA LYS A 186 -2.90 -13.03 5.87
C LYS A 186 -2.74 -12.59 7.34
N LYS A 187 -1.84 -11.63 7.59
CA LYS A 187 -1.56 -11.15 8.94
C LYS A 187 -2.73 -10.39 9.55
N ASN A 188 -3.36 -9.47 8.78
CA ASN A 188 -4.29 -8.49 9.35
C ASN A 188 -5.75 -8.90 9.21
N ALA A 189 -6.16 -9.53 8.10
CA ALA A 189 -7.55 -9.92 7.85
C ALA A 189 -7.85 -11.38 8.22
N LEU A 190 -6.82 -12.25 8.27
CA LEU A 190 -6.95 -13.65 8.67
C LEU A 190 -6.21 -13.97 9.98
N CYS A 191 -5.74 -12.95 10.72
CA CYS A 191 -5.01 -13.10 11.99
C CYS A 191 -3.85 -14.13 11.92
N GLY A 192 -3.15 -14.18 10.78
CA GLY A 192 -2.10 -15.14 10.50
C GLY A 192 -2.60 -16.54 10.10
N GLY A 193 -3.90 -16.72 9.92
CA GLY A 193 -4.51 -17.98 9.45
C GLY A 193 -4.05 -18.35 8.04
N ASP A 194 -4.09 -19.63 7.73
CA ASP A 194 -3.71 -20.14 6.40
C ASP A 194 -4.85 -19.99 5.39
N PHE A 195 -4.51 -19.68 4.15
CA PHE A 195 -5.49 -19.61 3.08
C PHE A 195 -6.03 -21.01 2.73
N LYS A 196 -7.29 -21.04 2.27
CA LYS A 196 -7.88 -22.25 1.66
C LYS A 196 -7.12 -22.62 0.37
N ASN A 197 -6.91 -23.90 0.12
CA ASN A 197 -6.24 -24.40 -1.09
C ASN A 197 -7.01 -24.05 -2.38
N ARG A 198 -8.30 -23.73 -2.29
CA ARG A 198 -9.15 -23.33 -3.41
C ARG A 198 -9.03 -21.85 -3.80
N VAL A 199 -8.18 -21.07 -3.15
CA VAL A 199 -7.88 -19.70 -3.58
C VAL A 199 -7.10 -19.77 -4.89
N ASN A 200 -7.66 -19.17 -5.96
CA ASN A 200 -6.98 -19.03 -7.23
C ASN A 200 -5.89 -17.97 -7.09
N GLU A 201 -4.65 -18.42 -6.93
CA GLU A 201 -3.49 -17.55 -6.79
C GLU A 201 -3.16 -16.88 -8.11
N GLN A 202 -3.09 -15.56 -8.09
CA GLN A 202 -2.76 -14.73 -9.23
C GLN A 202 -1.35 -14.14 -9.10
N PRO A 203 -0.58 -14.03 -10.19
CA PRO A 203 0.78 -13.49 -10.16
C PRO A 203 0.79 -11.98 -9.86
N GLY A 204 -0.23 -11.24 -10.28
CA GLY A 204 -0.31 -9.79 -10.19
C GLY A 204 -1.59 -9.25 -9.53
N SER A 205 -1.53 -8.00 -9.11
CA SER A 205 -2.64 -7.27 -8.50
C SER A 205 -3.77 -7.02 -9.52
N ALA A 206 -3.42 -6.66 -10.75
CA ALA A 206 -4.36 -6.46 -11.85
C ALA A 206 -5.11 -7.74 -12.21
N SER A 207 -4.40 -8.88 -12.27
CA SER A 207 -5.03 -10.17 -12.64
C SER A 207 -6.03 -10.66 -11.58
N VAL A 208 -5.84 -10.36 -10.30
CA VAL A 208 -6.86 -10.61 -9.26
C VAL A 208 -8.14 -9.87 -9.60
N VAL A 209 -8.04 -8.56 -9.84
CA VAL A 209 -9.23 -7.70 -10.05
C VAL A 209 -9.94 -8.06 -11.35
N GLN A 210 -9.18 -8.35 -12.42
CA GLN A 210 -9.76 -8.80 -13.70
C GLN A 210 -10.47 -10.15 -13.58
N SER A 211 -9.91 -11.09 -12.80
CA SER A 211 -10.57 -12.39 -12.54
C SER A 211 -11.87 -12.20 -11.77
N VAL A 212 -11.93 -11.26 -10.82
CA VAL A 212 -13.17 -10.91 -10.12
C VAL A 212 -14.17 -10.26 -11.08
N ALA A 213 -13.73 -9.34 -11.95
CA ALA A 213 -14.59 -8.66 -12.93
C ALA A 213 -15.26 -9.63 -13.91
N SER A 214 -14.57 -10.71 -14.28
CA SER A 214 -15.09 -11.75 -15.20
C SER A 214 -15.85 -12.88 -14.52
N THR A 215 -15.94 -12.88 -13.18
CA THR A 215 -16.53 -13.97 -12.41
C THR A 215 -17.65 -13.45 -11.52
N ILE A 216 -18.92 -13.70 -11.88
CA ILE A 216 -20.08 -13.13 -11.21
C ILE A 216 -20.13 -13.45 -9.69
N SER A 217 -19.69 -14.64 -9.28
CA SER A 217 -19.59 -15.07 -7.86
C SER A 217 -18.20 -14.83 -7.25
N GLY A 218 -17.34 -14.06 -7.95
CA GLY A 218 -15.97 -13.82 -7.57
C GLY A 218 -15.83 -12.87 -6.39
N ILE A 219 -14.84 -13.15 -5.53
CA ILE A 219 -14.32 -12.25 -4.52
C ILE A 219 -12.79 -12.32 -4.52
N GLY A 220 -12.13 -11.18 -4.36
CA GLY A 220 -10.68 -11.12 -4.31
C GLY A 220 -10.17 -9.94 -3.49
N TYR A 221 -8.88 -9.93 -3.19
CA TYR A 221 -8.22 -8.83 -2.49
C TYR A 221 -7.01 -8.32 -3.29
N SER A 222 -6.90 -7.00 -3.41
CA SER A 222 -5.81 -6.32 -4.12
C SER A 222 -5.63 -4.89 -3.59
N GLY A 223 -4.61 -4.18 -4.05
CA GLY A 223 -4.51 -2.73 -3.80
C GLY A 223 -5.69 -1.98 -4.41
N VAL A 224 -6.20 -0.96 -3.68
CA VAL A 224 -7.39 -0.20 -4.13
C VAL A 224 -7.16 0.52 -5.46
N GLY A 225 -5.91 0.88 -5.80
CA GLY A 225 -5.54 1.51 -7.07
C GLY A 225 -5.78 0.64 -8.32
N TYR A 226 -5.93 -0.69 -8.15
CA TYR A 226 -6.18 -1.60 -9.29
C TYR A 226 -7.65 -1.73 -9.69
N ARG A 227 -8.54 -0.90 -9.17
CA ARG A 227 -9.96 -0.92 -9.50
C ARG A 227 -10.18 -0.74 -11.02
N VAL A 228 -10.99 -1.61 -11.61
CA VAL A 228 -11.41 -1.55 -13.02
C VAL A 228 -12.94 -1.58 -13.13
N ALA A 229 -13.46 -1.39 -14.34
CA ALA A 229 -14.89 -1.63 -14.62
C ALA A 229 -15.25 -3.11 -14.36
N GLY A 230 -16.49 -3.39 -13.99
CA GLY A 230 -16.99 -4.74 -13.69
C GLY A 230 -16.76 -5.20 -12.25
N VAL A 231 -16.07 -4.43 -11.42
CA VAL A 231 -15.92 -4.70 -9.99
C VAL A 231 -16.40 -3.55 -9.12
N ARG A 232 -16.76 -3.87 -7.89
CA ARG A 232 -16.94 -2.89 -6.83
C ARG A 232 -16.14 -3.25 -5.59
N LEU A 233 -15.76 -2.24 -4.82
CA LEU A 233 -15.14 -2.38 -3.51
C LEU A 233 -16.21 -2.64 -2.45
N VAL A 234 -15.95 -3.61 -1.59
CA VAL A 234 -16.78 -3.93 -0.44
C VAL A 234 -16.26 -3.16 0.77
N PRO A 235 -17.08 -2.38 1.46
CA PRO A 235 -16.66 -1.76 2.71
C PRO A 235 -16.45 -2.82 3.79
N ILE A 236 -15.49 -2.59 4.69
CA ILE A 236 -15.11 -3.58 5.68
C ILE A 236 -15.15 -3.04 7.10
N ALA A 237 -15.36 -3.95 8.06
CA ALA A 237 -15.22 -3.68 9.48
C ALA A 237 -14.23 -4.66 10.12
N LYS A 238 -13.63 -4.31 11.25
CA LYS A 238 -12.88 -5.29 12.04
C LYS A 238 -13.83 -6.29 12.68
N GLU A 239 -14.92 -5.80 13.24
CA GLU A 239 -15.98 -6.59 13.88
C GLU A 239 -17.33 -5.93 13.64
N GLY A 240 -18.42 -6.68 13.83
CA GLY A 240 -19.79 -6.16 13.67
C GLY A 240 -20.12 -5.69 12.26
N THR A 241 -20.93 -4.64 12.15
CA THR A 241 -21.49 -4.12 10.89
C THR A 241 -21.17 -2.64 10.63
N ASN A 242 -20.28 -2.05 11.41
CA ASN A 242 -19.82 -0.67 11.16
C ASN A 242 -18.81 -0.67 10.01
N TYR A 243 -19.31 -0.85 8.79
CA TYR A 243 -18.51 -0.98 7.58
C TYR A 243 -17.93 0.35 7.15
N ILE A 244 -16.61 0.38 6.94
CA ILE A 244 -15.83 1.54 6.52
C ILE A 244 -15.50 1.41 5.02
N GLN A 245 -15.86 2.42 4.25
CA GLN A 245 -15.51 2.53 2.83
C GLN A 245 -14.02 2.87 2.67
N PRO A 246 -13.32 2.31 1.67
CA PRO A 246 -11.93 2.65 1.35
C PRO A 246 -11.84 4.01 0.61
N THR A 247 -12.37 5.06 1.22
CA THR A 247 -12.22 6.43 0.71
C THR A 247 -10.82 6.95 1.03
N ARG A 248 -10.32 7.92 0.22
CA ARG A 248 -9.04 8.59 0.49
C ARG A 248 -8.91 9.04 1.94
N LYS A 249 -9.95 9.71 2.48
CA LYS A 249 -9.99 10.16 3.88
C LYS A 249 -9.79 9.00 4.86
N ASN A 250 -10.55 7.91 4.71
CA ASN A 250 -10.50 6.78 5.63
C ASN A 250 -9.17 6.00 5.53
N ILE A 251 -8.54 6.01 4.35
CA ILE A 251 -7.23 5.40 4.10
C ILE A 251 -6.14 6.22 4.80
N VAL A 252 -6.10 7.53 4.57
CA VAL A 252 -5.08 8.44 5.15
C VAL A 252 -5.15 8.47 6.67
N THR A 253 -6.35 8.53 7.24
CA THR A 253 -6.56 8.56 8.69
C THR A 253 -6.39 7.19 9.37
N GLY A 254 -6.17 6.11 8.60
CA GLY A 254 -6.07 4.74 9.12
C GLY A 254 -7.38 4.18 9.68
N VAL A 255 -8.51 4.87 9.46
CA VAL A 255 -9.86 4.39 9.86
C VAL A 255 -10.25 3.16 9.04
N TYR A 256 -9.87 3.10 7.75
CA TYR A 256 -10.06 1.89 6.95
C TYR A 256 -9.11 0.78 7.45
N PRO A 257 -9.63 -0.39 7.86
CA PRO A 257 -8.84 -1.37 8.62
C PRO A 257 -7.64 -1.99 7.90
N LEU A 258 -7.63 -1.98 6.56
CA LEU A 258 -6.54 -2.53 5.74
C LEU A 258 -5.71 -1.44 5.05
N SER A 259 -5.66 -0.23 5.62
CA SER A 259 -4.73 0.82 5.21
C SER A 259 -3.29 0.45 5.55
N ARG A 260 -2.34 0.81 4.68
CA ARG A 260 -0.91 0.52 4.86
C ARG A 260 -0.03 1.53 4.17
N TYR A 261 1.24 1.61 4.57
CA TYR A 261 2.27 2.26 3.78
C TYR A 261 2.82 1.32 2.71
N LEU A 262 3.24 1.92 1.60
CA LEU A 262 4.12 1.31 0.61
C LEU A 262 5.54 1.79 0.87
N TYR A 263 6.50 0.90 0.67
CA TYR A 263 7.90 1.11 1.04
C TYR A 263 8.81 0.97 -0.17
N VAL A 264 9.88 1.75 -0.18
CA VAL A 264 11.09 1.46 -0.95
C VAL A 264 12.23 1.26 0.05
N TYR A 265 12.81 0.08 0.06
CA TYR A 265 13.99 -0.23 0.85
C TYR A 265 15.25 0.07 0.05
N VAL A 266 16.26 0.59 0.73
CA VAL A 266 17.57 0.90 0.16
C VAL A 266 18.70 0.43 1.06
N ASN A 267 19.83 0.06 0.44
CA ASN A 267 21.06 -0.28 1.14
C ASN A 267 21.85 0.99 1.47
N LYS A 268 21.40 1.77 2.47
CA LYS A 268 22.08 2.98 2.92
C LYS A 268 23.09 2.66 4.03
N HIS A 269 24.38 2.77 3.70
CA HIS A 269 25.43 2.63 4.70
C HIS A 269 25.38 3.77 5.74
N PRO A 270 25.52 3.50 7.05
CA PRO A 270 25.37 4.54 8.09
C PRO A 270 26.30 5.74 7.90
N SER A 271 27.55 5.52 7.51
CA SER A 271 28.59 6.55 7.41
C SER A 271 28.97 6.97 5.97
N ARG A 272 28.33 6.42 4.95
CA ARG A 272 28.60 6.77 3.55
C ARG A 272 27.34 7.34 2.88
N PRO A 273 27.47 8.39 2.04
CA PRO A 273 26.33 8.88 1.27
C PRO A 273 25.86 7.82 0.27
N LEU A 274 24.63 7.97 -0.21
CA LEU A 274 24.13 7.26 -1.38
C LEU A 274 24.90 7.73 -2.63
N SER A 275 24.95 6.89 -3.66
CA SER A 275 25.43 7.36 -4.98
C SER A 275 24.54 8.47 -5.52
N PRO A 276 25.06 9.34 -6.42
CA PRO A 276 24.26 10.43 -6.97
C PRO A 276 22.94 9.98 -7.59
N ILE A 277 22.92 8.88 -8.33
CA ILE A 277 21.70 8.36 -8.96
C ILE A 277 20.69 7.87 -7.91
N GLU A 278 21.13 7.21 -6.85
CA GLU A 278 20.25 6.75 -5.77
C GLU A 278 19.66 7.93 -5.00
N ALA A 279 20.50 8.90 -4.64
CA ALA A 279 20.06 10.08 -3.90
C ALA A 279 19.04 10.90 -4.71
N GLU A 280 19.33 11.14 -6.00
CA GLU A 280 18.46 11.95 -6.83
C GLU A 280 17.16 11.23 -7.22
N PHE A 281 17.18 9.92 -7.43
CA PHE A 281 15.95 9.16 -7.64
C PHE A 281 15.03 9.20 -6.40
N ILE A 282 15.61 9.12 -5.19
CA ILE A 282 14.83 9.26 -3.96
C ILE A 282 14.29 10.67 -3.80
N ARG A 283 15.08 11.73 -4.07
CA ARG A 283 14.58 13.12 -4.07
C ARG A 283 13.43 13.30 -5.05
N PHE A 284 13.56 12.72 -6.26
CA PHE A 284 12.50 12.75 -7.26
C PHE A 284 11.23 12.06 -6.75
N ILE A 285 11.31 10.87 -6.14
CA ILE A 285 10.16 10.16 -5.56
C ILE A 285 9.41 11.05 -4.55
N TYR A 286 10.13 11.79 -3.73
CA TYR A 286 9.56 12.65 -2.67
C TYR A 286 9.21 14.08 -3.13
N SER A 287 9.43 14.41 -4.38
CA SER A 287 9.07 15.71 -4.97
C SER A 287 7.58 15.81 -5.32
N ALA A 288 7.13 17.02 -5.66
CA ALA A 288 5.78 17.25 -6.17
C ALA A 288 5.48 16.39 -7.42
N GLN A 289 6.43 16.30 -8.36
CA GLN A 289 6.31 15.49 -9.57
C GLN A 289 6.24 14.00 -9.25
N GLY A 290 7.12 13.49 -8.40
CA GLY A 290 7.14 12.09 -8.00
C GLY A 290 5.85 11.67 -7.27
N GLN A 291 5.31 12.54 -6.41
CA GLN A 291 4.08 12.28 -5.68
C GLN A 291 2.81 12.48 -6.52
N ALA A 292 2.85 13.31 -7.57
CA ALA A 292 1.77 13.35 -8.57
C ALA A 292 1.64 12.01 -9.32
N LEU A 293 2.75 11.31 -9.56
CA LEU A 293 2.74 9.97 -10.16
C LEU A 293 2.15 8.91 -9.21
N VAL A 294 2.34 9.07 -7.88
CA VAL A 294 1.67 8.23 -6.87
C VAL A 294 0.15 8.35 -6.99
N GLU A 295 -0.37 9.57 -7.11
CA GLU A 295 -1.80 9.81 -7.26
C GLU A 295 -2.33 9.29 -8.62
N LYS A 296 -1.56 9.47 -9.68
CA LYS A 296 -1.88 8.96 -11.02
C LYS A 296 -2.02 7.43 -11.04
N ASP A 297 -1.22 6.71 -10.27
CA ASP A 297 -1.29 5.24 -10.12
C ASP A 297 -2.37 4.78 -9.12
N GLY A 298 -3.18 5.71 -8.58
CA GLY A 298 -4.33 5.42 -7.73
C GLY A 298 -4.01 5.23 -6.24
N TYR A 299 -2.82 5.61 -5.80
CA TYR A 299 -2.42 5.62 -4.39
C TYR A 299 -2.53 7.02 -3.78
N VAL A 300 -2.32 7.12 -2.47
CA VAL A 300 -2.38 8.40 -1.78
C VAL A 300 -0.97 8.94 -1.56
N PRO A 301 -0.67 10.15 -2.09
CA PRO A 301 0.58 10.83 -1.85
C PRO A 301 0.81 11.11 -0.35
N ILE A 302 2.08 11.24 0.02
CA ILE A 302 2.49 11.67 1.36
C ILE A 302 2.57 13.21 1.44
N THR A 303 2.54 13.75 2.66
CA THR A 303 2.67 15.19 2.91
C THR A 303 4.13 15.64 2.83
N ARG A 304 4.36 16.96 2.71
CA ARG A 304 5.70 17.56 2.70
C ARG A 304 6.48 17.24 3.98
N GLU A 305 5.87 17.42 5.14
CA GLU A 305 6.49 17.13 6.42
C GLU A 305 6.91 15.65 6.51
N PHE A 306 6.04 14.76 6.05
CA PHE A 306 6.32 13.34 6.02
C PHE A 306 7.48 13.01 5.08
N ALA A 307 7.53 13.62 3.88
CA ALA A 307 8.61 13.46 2.91
C ALA A 307 9.96 13.90 3.49
N GLN A 308 10.00 15.07 4.14
CA GLN A 308 11.20 15.58 4.79
C GLN A 308 11.72 14.65 5.90
N ASN A 309 10.80 14.09 6.70
CA ASN A 309 11.14 13.10 7.72
C ASN A 309 11.71 11.80 7.13
N GLU A 310 11.23 11.36 5.97
CA GLU A 310 11.76 10.16 5.30
C GLU A 310 13.14 10.45 4.67
N LEU A 311 13.32 11.60 4.02
CA LEU A 311 14.60 12.02 3.44
C LEU A 311 15.69 12.16 4.51
N SER A 312 15.37 12.72 5.66
CA SER A 312 16.31 12.90 6.77
C SER A 312 16.91 11.59 7.29
N LYS A 313 16.20 10.45 7.18
CA LYS A 313 16.71 9.12 7.58
C LYS A 313 17.94 8.68 6.80
N ILE A 314 18.11 9.22 5.61
CA ILE A 314 19.20 8.86 4.69
C ILE A 314 20.17 10.03 4.44
N GLY A 315 19.97 11.15 5.14
CA GLY A 315 20.82 12.34 5.04
C GLY A 315 20.58 13.18 3.78
N LEU A 316 19.35 13.21 3.27
CA LEU A 316 18.94 14.02 2.13
C LEU A 316 18.03 15.18 2.52
#